data_0dcc3d141bae2261d4b2155d4a204b94
#
_entry.id   0dcc3d141bae2261d4b2155d4a204b94
#
_cell.length_a   1.000
_cell.length_b   1.000
_cell.length_c   1.000
_cell.angle_alpha   90.00
_cell.angle_beta   90.00
_cell.angle_gamma   90.00
#
_symmetry.space_group_name_H-M   'P 1'
#
loop_
_entity.id
_entity.type
_entity.pdbx_description
1 polymer ?
#
loop_
_entity_poly.entity_id
_entity_poly.type
_entity_poly.pdbx_seq_one_letter_code
_entity_poly.pdbx_strand_id
1 'polypeptide(L)'
;LTALAAIATFALAACGSSKSSSKDGETTVKVGVMTLSDTEKARWDQVQKNLDDAKTGIKLEFTQFTDYSQPNVAVKDGSVDINAFQHYNFLDNWNSKNDKALVAVADTYIAPIRLYSGTENGKNKYTSIKEIPKGGTIAVPNDPTNESRALYVLQSAGLIKLDTKDGQLANVSNIKENPKDLKISELDASQTPSALPSVDAAVIN
;
A
#
# COMPACT_ATOMS: atom_id res chain seq x y z
N LEU A 1 21.64 72.23 -2.27
CA LEU A 1 21.09 71.11 -1.49
C LEU A 1 20.42 70.11 -2.49
N THR A 2 21.20 69.17 -2.96
CA THR A 2 20.82 68.11 -3.91
C THR A 2 20.55 66.84 -3.17
N ALA A 3 19.30 66.32 -3.22
CA ALA A 3 18.94 65.04 -2.69
C ALA A 3 19.04 64.00 -3.80
N LEU A 4 19.95 62.99 -3.60
CA LEU A 4 20.06 61.80 -4.44
C LEU A 4 18.98 60.80 -4.03
N ALA A 5 18.07 60.48 -4.94
CA ALA A 5 17.12 59.35 -4.79
C ALA A 5 17.76 58.07 -5.33
N ALA A 6 18.07 57.09 -4.46
CA ALA A 6 18.51 55.79 -4.84
C ALA A 6 17.31 54.91 -5.18
N ILE A 7 17.18 54.50 -6.43
CA ILE A 7 16.18 53.52 -6.90
C ILE A 7 16.76 52.14 -6.67
N ALA A 8 16.21 51.42 -5.68
CA ALA A 8 16.50 50.02 -5.46
C ALA A 8 15.65 49.15 -6.40
N THR A 9 16.27 48.59 -7.43
CA THR A 9 15.66 47.60 -8.31
C THR A 9 15.63 46.23 -7.59
N PHE A 10 14.44 45.82 -7.13
CA PHE A 10 14.20 44.46 -6.69
C PHE A 10 14.17 43.51 -7.92
N ALA A 11 15.21 42.75 -8.10
CA ALA A 11 15.20 41.64 -9.02
C ALA A 11 14.33 40.51 -8.40
N LEU A 12 13.13 40.30 -8.96
CA LEU A 12 12.36 39.07 -8.70
C LEU A 12 13.14 37.91 -9.31
N ALA A 13 13.81 37.15 -8.45
CA ALA A 13 14.28 35.82 -8.81
C ALA A 13 13.05 34.94 -8.99
N ALA A 14 12.69 34.64 -10.24
CA ALA A 14 11.71 33.63 -10.58
C ALA A 14 12.21 32.30 -10.01
N CYS A 15 11.44 31.71 -9.11
CA CYS A 15 11.64 30.33 -8.70
C CYS A 15 11.46 29.45 -9.93
N GLY A 16 12.59 29.08 -10.54
CA GLY A 16 12.64 28.08 -11.58
C GLY A 16 12.22 26.75 -11.01
N SER A 17 11.23 26.13 -11.63
CA SER A 17 10.92 24.71 -11.48
C SER A 17 12.21 23.90 -11.46
N SER A 18 12.41 23.09 -10.44
CA SER A 18 13.53 22.17 -10.35
C SER A 18 13.44 21.19 -11.52
N LYS A 19 14.12 21.52 -12.61
CA LYS A 19 14.42 20.56 -13.68
C LYS A 19 15.29 19.48 -13.06
N SER A 20 14.79 18.26 -13.00
CA SER A 20 15.59 17.05 -12.83
C SER A 20 16.82 17.18 -13.73
N SER A 21 18.02 17.23 -13.14
CA SER A 21 19.26 17.32 -13.88
C SER A 21 19.56 15.97 -14.53
N SER A 22 19.18 15.81 -15.78
CA SER A 22 19.64 14.69 -16.60
C SER A 22 21.14 14.87 -16.87
N LYS A 23 21.96 14.02 -16.31
CA LYS A 23 23.31 13.79 -16.83
C LYS A 23 23.16 12.89 -18.06
N ASP A 24 23.64 13.40 -19.20
CA ASP A 24 23.82 12.66 -20.46
C ASP A 24 22.74 11.60 -20.82
N GLY A 25 21.47 12.06 -21.07
CA GLY A 25 20.45 11.18 -21.64
C GLY A 25 19.79 10.18 -20.66
N GLU A 26 20.12 10.24 -19.37
CA GLU A 26 19.50 9.40 -18.34
C GLU A 26 18.31 10.12 -17.69
N THR A 27 17.20 9.40 -17.55
CA THR A 27 15.98 9.88 -16.87
C THR A 27 15.75 9.07 -15.61
N THR A 28 15.77 9.73 -14.44
CA THR A 28 15.41 9.09 -13.17
C THR A 28 13.90 9.06 -13.03
N VAL A 29 13.34 7.89 -12.69
CA VAL A 29 11.92 7.69 -12.34
C VAL A 29 11.85 7.28 -10.87
N LYS A 30 11.22 8.12 -10.05
CA LYS A 30 10.99 7.86 -8.62
C LYS A 30 9.76 6.99 -8.46
N VAL A 31 9.96 5.82 -7.84
CA VAL A 31 8.92 4.81 -7.64
C VAL A 31 8.58 4.68 -6.16
N GLY A 32 7.35 5.01 -5.78
CA GLY A 32 6.82 4.77 -4.44
C GLY A 32 6.45 3.30 -4.27
N VAL A 33 6.99 2.62 -3.28
CA VAL A 33 6.73 1.21 -2.97
C VAL A 33 6.54 1.02 -1.47
N MET A 34 5.93 -0.10 -1.06
CA MET A 34 5.98 -0.52 0.34
C MET A 34 7.38 -1.03 0.69
N THR A 35 7.65 -1.24 1.98
CA THR A 35 8.93 -1.82 2.43
C THR A 35 9.24 -3.09 1.65
N LEU A 36 10.36 -3.08 0.93
CA LEU A 36 10.75 -4.15 0.02
C LEU A 36 11.44 -5.29 0.78
N SER A 37 10.93 -6.50 0.63
CA SER A 37 11.65 -7.73 0.95
C SER A 37 12.82 -7.96 -0.02
N ASP A 38 13.73 -8.86 0.32
CA ASP A 38 14.84 -9.20 -0.58
C ASP A 38 14.36 -9.79 -1.92
N THR A 39 13.26 -10.54 -1.90
CA THR A 39 12.64 -11.06 -3.12
C THR A 39 12.08 -9.92 -4.00
N GLU A 40 11.47 -8.91 -3.41
CA GLU A 40 10.94 -7.77 -4.15
C GLU A 40 12.06 -6.88 -4.70
N LYS A 41 13.13 -6.67 -3.91
CA LYS A 41 14.34 -6.00 -4.41
C LYS A 41 14.90 -6.70 -5.64
N ALA A 42 15.08 -8.04 -5.57
CA ALA A 42 15.58 -8.82 -6.69
C ALA A 42 14.70 -8.70 -7.96
N ARG A 43 13.36 -8.60 -7.80
CA ARG A 43 12.46 -8.34 -8.94
C ARG A 43 12.71 -6.96 -9.55
N TRP A 44 12.83 -5.94 -8.74
CA TRP A 44 13.08 -4.58 -9.20
C TRP A 44 14.48 -4.42 -9.82
N ASP A 45 15.49 -5.10 -9.28
CA ASP A 45 16.82 -5.18 -9.87
C ASP A 45 16.76 -5.81 -11.28
N GLN A 46 15.93 -6.84 -11.45
CA GLN A 46 15.71 -7.43 -12.78
C GLN A 46 14.98 -6.46 -13.73
N VAL A 47 14.02 -5.67 -13.24
CA VAL A 47 13.37 -4.61 -14.05
C VAL A 47 14.41 -3.58 -14.48
N GLN A 48 15.25 -3.09 -13.56
CA GLN A 48 16.32 -2.15 -13.90
C GLN A 48 17.28 -2.74 -14.93
N LYS A 49 17.69 -3.99 -14.75
CA LYS A 49 18.53 -4.68 -15.72
C LYS A 49 17.90 -4.74 -17.13
N ASN A 50 16.61 -5.03 -17.21
CA ASN A 50 15.89 -5.06 -18.49
C ASN A 50 15.85 -3.68 -19.15
N LEU A 51 15.68 -2.59 -18.37
CA LEU A 51 15.74 -1.22 -18.86
C LEU A 51 17.13 -0.85 -19.38
N ASP A 52 18.18 -1.30 -18.69
CA ASP A 52 19.58 -1.08 -19.09
C ASP A 52 19.91 -1.86 -20.37
N ASP A 53 19.53 -3.14 -20.45
CA ASP A 53 19.72 -3.98 -21.65
C ASP A 53 19.00 -3.40 -22.87
N ALA A 54 17.81 -2.83 -22.67
CA ALA A 54 17.05 -2.13 -23.71
C ALA A 54 17.56 -0.72 -24.02
N LYS A 55 18.59 -0.25 -23.32
CA LYS A 55 19.22 1.08 -23.49
C LYS A 55 18.20 2.23 -23.42
N THR A 56 17.24 2.14 -22.51
CA THR A 56 16.17 3.13 -22.37
C THR A 56 16.65 4.47 -21.79
N GLY A 57 17.78 4.47 -21.08
CA GLY A 57 18.25 5.62 -20.30
C GLY A 57 17.41 5.86 -19.03
N ILE A 58 16.56 4.92 -18.62
CA ILE A 58 15.72 5.06 -17.43
C ILE A 58 16.43 4.44 -16.22
N LYS A 59 16.50 5.21 -15.13
CA LYS A 59 16.94 4.75 -13.81
C LYS A 59 15.80 4.80 -12.82
N LEU A 60 15.58 3.70 -12.10
CA LEU A 60 14.57 3.62 -11.04
C LEU A 60 15.19 4.02 -9.70
N GLU A 61 14.50 4.89 -8.98
CA GLU A 61 14.84 5.30 -7.62
C GLU A 61 13.65 5.03 -6.72
N PHE A 62 13.85 4.29 -5.62
CA PHE A 62 12.75 3.80 -4.78
C PHE A 62 12.58 4.63 -3.51
N THR A 63 11.36 5.11 -3.29
CA THR A 63 10.91 5.65 -2.01
C THR A 63 10.04 4.61 -1.33
N GLN A 64 10.47 4.11 -0.16
CA GLN A 64 9.74 3.09 0.59
C GLN A 64 8.82 3.74 1.62
N PHE A 65 7.57 3.27 1.66
CA PHE A 65 6.54 3.69 2.62
C PHE A 65 6.24 2.56 3.61
N THR A 66 5.78 2.93 4.80
CA THR A 66 5.47 2.00 5.90
C THR A 66 3.97 1.89 6.18
N ASP A 67 3.14 2.64 5.47
CA ASP A 67 1.69 2.57 5.52
C ASP A 67 1.07 2.76 4.13
N TYR A 68 -0.17 2.30 3.96
CA TYR A 68 -0.86 2.32 2.66
C TYR A 68 -1.49 3.67 2.32
N SER A 69 -1.51 4.64 3.23
CA SER A 69 -2.13 5.94 2.97
C SER A 69 -1.25 6.89 2.14
N GLN A 70 0.07 6.72 2.21
CA GLN A 70 1.03 7.69 1.69
C GLN A 70 1.38 7.56 0.20
N PRO A 71 1.54 6.36 -0.41
CA PRO A 71 2.08 6.25 -1.78
C PRO A 71 1.26 7.00 -2.84
N ASN A 72 -0.07 7.00 -2.73
CA ASN A 72 -0.93 7.74 -3.66
C ASN A 72 -0.84 9.25 -3.46
N VAL A 73 -0.71 9.71 -2.22
CA VAL A 73 -0.50 11.12 -1.90
C VAL A 73 0.83 11.59 -2.49
N ALA A 74 1.89 10.80 -2.36
CA ALA A 74 3.21 11.13 -2.87
C ALA A 74 3.28 11.23 -4.41
N VAL A 75 2.46 10.46 -5.15
CA VAL A 75 2.30 10.65 -6.60
C VAL A 75 1.52 11.93 -6.89
N LYS A 76 0.40 12.16 -6.16
CA LYS A 76 -0.44 13.34 -6.37
C LYS A 76 0.30 14.65 -6.11
N ASP A 77 1.20 14.69 -5.13
CA ASP A 77 1.99 15.89 -4.79
C ASP A 77 3.32 16.01 -5.56
N GLY A 78 3.68 14.98 -6.35
CA GLY A 78 4.90 14.97 -7.16
C GLY A 78 6.18 14.60 -6.39
N SER A 79 6.08 14.08 -5.16
CA SER A 79 7.23 13.59 -4.39
C SER A 79 7.83 12.33 -5.03
N VAL A 80 7.00 11.50 -5.67
CA VAL A 80 7.39 10.40 -6.54
C VAL A 80 6.64 10.50 -7.88
N ASP A 81 7.20 9.90 -8.94
CA ASP A 81 6.61 9.97 -10.28
C ASP A 81 5.50 8.92 -10.48
N ILE A 82 5.70 7.73 -9.93
CA ILE A 82 4.75 6.61 -9.96
C ILE A 82 4.77 5.87 -8.63
N ASN A 83 3.79 5.00 -8.40
CA ASN A 83 3.86 4.02 -7.33
C ASN A 83 3.52 2.61 -7.82
N ALA A 84 3.96 1.59 -7.07
CA ALA A 84 3.68 0.19 -7.35
C ALA A 84 3.43 -0.56 -6.03
N PHE A 85 2.16 -0.58 -5.56
CA PHE A 85 1.80 -1.23 -4.29
C PHE A 85 0.35 -1.70 -4.23
N GLN A 86 -0.53 -1.19 -5.10
CA GLN A 86 -1.97 -1.28 -4.95
C GLN A 86 -2.64 -2.11 -6.06
N HIS A 87 -3.79 -2.67 -5.76
CA HIS A 87 -4.70 -3.25 -6.73
C HIS A 87 -5.76 -2.23 -7.18
N TYR A 88 -6.46 -2.51 -8.28
CA TYR A 88 -7.44 -1.60 -8.87
C TYR A 88 -8.53 -1.13 -7.89
N ASN A 89 -9.12 -2.03 -7.10
CA ASN A 89 -10.17 -1.63 -6.14
C ASN A 89 -9.66 -0.62 -5.11
N PHE A 90 -8.38 -0.72 -4.69
CA PHE A 90 -7.77 0.25 -3.79
C PHE A 90 -7.58 1.60 -4.50
N LEU A 91 -7.05 1.60 -5.72
CA LEU A 91 -6.90 2.81 -6.54
C LEU A 91 -8.25 3.48 -6.80
N ASP A 92 -9.28 2.73 -7.19
CA ASP A 92 -10.61 3.25 -7.47
C ASP A 92 -11.25 3.87 -6.23
N ASN A 93 -11.14 3.20 -5.07
CA ASN A 93 -11.62 3.74 -3.79
C ASN A 93 -10.88 5.02 -3.41
N TRP A 94 -9.57 5.09 -3.60
CA TRP A 94 -8.79 6.30 -3.35
C TRP A 94 -9.19 7.42 -4.32
N ASN A 95 -9.27 7.13 -5.60
CA ASN A 95 -9.66 8.06 -6.66
C ASN A 95 -11.07 8.62 -6.47
N SER A 96 -12.00 7.83 -5.92
CA SER A 96 -13.38 8.31 -5.65
C SER A 96 -13.42 9.48 -4.66
N LYS A 97 -12.38 9.65 -3.86
CA LYS A 97 -12.24 10.69 -2.83
C LYS A 97 -11.19 11.75 -3.18
N ASN A 98 -10.51 11.61 -4.33
CA ASN A 98 -9.36 12.42 -4.73
C ASN A 98 -9.43 12.88 -6.19
N ASP A 99 -10.63 13.23 -6.69
CA ASP A 99 -10.87 13.80 -8.01
C ASP A 99 -10.32 12.95 -9.18
N LYS A 100 -10.23 11.63 -9.00
CA LYS A 100 -9.63 10.68 -9.97
C LYS A 100 -8.21 11.09 -10.40
N ALA A 101 -7.41 11.53 -9.44
CA ALA A 101 -6.11 12.15 -9.70
C ALA A 101 -5.06 11.19 -10.26
N LEU A 102 -5.23 9.87 -10.13
CA LEU A 102 -4.26 8.87 -10.53
C LEU A 102 -4.82 7.90 -11.56
N VAL A 103 -3.96 7.42 -12.45
CA VAL A 103 -4.30 6.41 -13.45
C VAL A 103 -3.33 5.24 -13.38
N ALA A 104 -3.82 4.03 -13.63
CA ALA A 104 -2.96 2.87 -13.80
C ALA A 104 -2.25 2.95 -15.17
N VAL A 105 -0.93 2.85 -15.18
CA VAL A 105 -0.11 2.92 -16.41
C VAL A 105 0.41 1.55 -16.84
N ALA A 106 0.50 0.59 -15.90
CA ALA A 106 0.88 -0.79 -16.17
C ALA A 106 0.46 -1.69 -15.01
N ASP A 107 0.37 -2.99 -15.30
CA ASP A 107 0.21 -4.03 -14.30
C ASP A 107 1.56 -4.64 -13.92
N THR A 108 1.72 -5.02 -12.67
CA THR A 108 2.89 -5.76 -12.17
C THR A 108 2.49 -7.21 -11.88
N TYR A 109 2.14 -7.51 -10.65
CA TYR A 109 1.66 -8.83 -10.24
C TYR A 109 0.57 -8.67 -9.17
N ILE A 110 -0.23 -9.70 -8.96
CA ILE A 110 -1.18 -9.78 -7.86
C ILE A 110 -0.75 -10.89 -6.88
N ALA A 111 -0.78 -10.56 -5.59
CA ALA A 111 -0.64 -11.53 -4.51
C ALA A 111 -2.02 -11.85 -3.91
N PRO A 112 -2.34 -13.15 -3.66
CA PRO A 112 -3.59 -13.48 -2.99
C PRO A 112 -3.52 -13.06 -1.52
N ILE A 113 -4.59 -12.44 -1.02
CA ILE A 113 -4.77 -12.21 0.41
C ILE A 113 -5.06 -13.54 1.11
N ARG A 114 -4.46 -13.80 2.27
CA ARG A 114 -4.55 -15.11 2.98
C ARG A 114 -4.68 -14.94 4.47
N LEU A 115 -5.31 -15.93 5.10
CA LEU A 115 -5.34 -16.09 6.56
C LEU A 115 -4.13 -16.90 7.02
N TYR A 116 -3.38 -16.33 7.95
CA TYR A 116 -2.19 -16.94 8.57
C TYR A 116 -2.45 -17.19 10.05
N SER A 117 -1.91 -18.30 10.57
CA SER A 117 -1.88 -18.56 12.01
C SER A 117 -1.06 -17.50 12.74
N GLY A 118 -1.51 -17.09 13.91
CA GLY A 118 -0.65 -16.41 14.86
C GLY A 118 0.59 -17.24 15.20
N THR A 119 1.62 -16.61 15.77
CA THR A 119 2.87 -17.28 16.10
C THR A 119 3.18 -17.20 17.59
N GLU A 120 3.84 -18.23 18.10
CA GLU A 120 4.38 -18.29 19.44
C GLU A 120 5.77 -18.93 19.39
N ASN A 121 6.77 -18.26 19.98
CA ASN A 121 8.17 -18.71 19.94
C ASN A 121 8.67 -19.03 18.50
N GLY A 122 8.23 -18.21 17.51
CA GLY A 122 8.61 -18.39 16.10
C GLY A 122 7.92 -19.55 15.37
N LYS A 123 6.94 -20.19 16.00
CA LYS A 123 6.15 -21.31 15.39
C LYS A 123 4.68 -20.90 15.26
N ASN A 124 3.98 -21.50 14.30
CA ASN A 124 2.55 -21.32 14.17
C ASN A 124 1.82 -21.82 15.44
N LYS A 125 0.88 -21.04 15.95
CA LYS A 125 -0.02 -21.46 17.04
C LYS A 125 -0.94 -22.58 16.60
N TYR A 126 -1.40 -22.53 15.35
CA TYR A 126 -2.41 -23.43 14.81
C TYR A 126 -1.99 -23.99 13.46
N THR A 127 -2.39 -25.19 13.16
CA THR A 127 -2.22 -25.87 11.86
C THR A 127 -3.52 -25.93 11.06
N SER A 128 -4.64 -25.62 11.70
CA SER A 128 -5.98 -25.61 11.12
C SER A 128 -6.84 -24.47 11.67
N ILE A 129 -7.70 -23.91 10.82
CA ILE A 129 -8.69 -22.89 11.22
C ILE A 129 -9.65 -23.40 12.32
N LYS A 130 -9.83 -24.72 12.44
CA LYS A 130 -10.67 -25.33 13.48
C LYS A 130 -10.10 -25.11 14.88
N GLU A 131 -8.79 -25.00 15.00
CA GLU A 131 -8.04 -24.84 16.25
C GLU A 131 -8.09 -23.41 16.80
N ILE A 132 -8.46 -22.42 15.98
CA ILE A 132 -8.64 -21.04 16.46
C ILE A 132 -9.69 -21.04 17.57
N PRO A 133 -9.35 -20.57 18.78
CA PRO A 133 -10.22 -20.69 19.95
C PRO A 133 -11.46 -19.79 19.86
N LYS A 134 -12.48 -20.12 20.63
CA LYS A 134 -13.59 -19.21 20.87
C LYS A 134 -13.07 -17.94 21.57
N GLY A 135 -13.52 -16.76 21.11
CA GLY A 135 -13.03 -15.46 21.58
C GLY A 135 -11.65 -15.09 21.05
N GLY A 136 -11.08 -15.90 20.14
CA GLY A 136 -9.79 -15.60 19.53
C GLY A 136 -9.76 -14.29 18.76
N THR A 137 -8.58 -13.67 18.65
CA THR A 137 -8.39 -12.39 17.98
C THR A 137 -7.83 -12.61 16.58
N ILE A 138 -8.46 -12.01 15.57
CA ILE A 138 -7.99 -12.03 14.18
C ILE A 138 -7.70 -10.60 13.73
N ALA A 139 -6.45 -10.34 13.32
CA ALA A 139 -6.08 -9.07 12.72
C ALA A 139 -6.50 -9.03 11.23
N VAL A 140 -7.04 -7.90 10.81
CA VAL A 140 -7.44 -7.63 9.42
C VAL A 140 -6.96 -6.23 9.01
N PRO A 141 -6.75 -5.96 7.70
CA PRO A 141 -6.52 -4.60 7.21
C PRO A 141 -7.67 -3.66 7.54
N ASN A 142 -7.36 -2.38 7.78
CA ASN A 142 -8.36 -1.36 8.13
C ASN A 142 -8.76 -0.46 6.96
N ASP A 143 -8.15 -0.59 5.79
CA ASP A 143 -8.61 0.13 4.61
C ASP A 143 -9.86 -0.58 4.00
N PRO A 144 -10.84 0.20 3.49
CA PRO A 144 -12.15 -0.37 3.12
C PRO A 144 -12.09 -1.53 2.13
N THR A 145 -11.10 -1.54 1.23
CA THR A 145 -11.02 -2.56 0.18
C THR A 145 -10.34 -3.83 0.65
N ASN A 146 -9.28 -3.73 1.45
CA ASN A 146 -8.60 -4.90 2.00
C ASN A 146 -9.31 -5.45 3.23
N GLU A 147 -9.95 -4.62 4.07
CA GLU A 147 -10.87 -5.08 5.11
C GLU A 147 -11.95 -5.97 4.51
N SER A 148 -12.62 -5.48 3.47
CA SER A 148 -13.65 -6.25 2.77
C SER A 148 -13.11 -7.59 2.26
N ARG A 149 -11.96 -7.59 1.59
CA ARG A 149 -11.32 -8.84 1.12
C ARG A 149 -11.01 -9.79 2.26
N ALA A 150 -10.51 -9.26 3.39
CA ALA A 150 -10.21 -10.07 4.57
C ALA A 150 -11.46 -10.70 5.17
N LEU A 151 -12.56 -9.96 5.30
CA LEU A 151 -13.81 -10.48 5.81
C LEU A 151 -14.40 -11.57 4.90
N TYR A 152 -14.28 -11.43 3.57
CA TYR A 152 -14.67 -12.50 2.64
C TYR A 152 -13.78 -13.74 2.75
N VAL A 153 -12.49 -13.61 3.06
CA VAL A 153 -11.62 -14.74 3.38
C VAL A 153 -12.12 -15.45 4.64
N LEU A 154 -12.44 -14.70 5.70
CA LEU A 154 -12.98 -15.28 6.94
C LEU A 154 -14.35 -15.97 6.71
N GLN A 155 -15.21 -15.39 5.88
CA GLN A 155 -16.48 -16.03 5.49
C GLN A 155 -16.24 -17.32 4.70
N SER A 156 -15.33 -17.31 3.73
CA SER A 156 -14.99 -18.49 2.92
C SER A 156 -14.38 -19.60 3.79
N ALA A 157 -13.68 -19.22 4.86
CA ALA A 157 -13.17 -20.16 5.87
C ALA A 157 -14.25 -20.69 6.84
N GLY A 158 -15.49 -20.19 6.75
CA GLY A 158 -16.61 -20.58 7.64
C GLY A 158 -16.47 -20.05 9.07
N LEU A 159 -15.63 -19.01 9.27
CA LEU A 159 -15.40 -18.39 10.58
C LEU A 159 -16.45 -17.35 10.93
N ILE A 160 -16.98 -16.65 9.92
CA ILE A 160 -18.04 -15.64 10.07
C ILE A 160 -19.03 -15.77 8.91
N LYS A 161 -20.16 -15.05 9.02
CA LYS A 161 -21.08 -14.83 7.89
C LYS A 161 -21.40 -13.35 7.78
N LEU A 162 -21.33 -12.83 6.59
CA LEU A 162 -21.59 -11.43 6.28
C LEU A 162 -23.03 -11.24 5.80
N ASP A 163 -23.58 -10.07 6.10
CA ASP A 163 -24.85 -9.58 5.55
C ASP A 163 -24.56 -8.46 4.54
N THR A 164 -24.03 -8.87 3.39
CA THR A 164 -23.70 -7.97 2.28
C THR A 164 -24.26 -8.53 0.98
N LYS A 165 -24.58 -7.66 0.03
CA LYS A 165 -24.91 -8.07 -1.33
C LYS A 165 -23.62 -8.39 -2.10
N ASP A 166 -23.72 -9.30 -3.04
CA ASP A 166 -22.57 -9.64 -3.91
C ASP A 166 -21.98 -8.39 -4.56
N GLY A 167 -20.63 -8.30 -4.51
CA GLY A 167 -19.87 -7.19 -5.08
C GLY A 167 -19.83 -5.92 -4.23
N GLN A 168 -20.46 -5.87 -3.07
CA GLN A 168 -20.34 -4.76 -2.14
C GLN A 168 -19.14 -4.93 -1.20
N LEU A 169 -18.52 -3.79 -0.85
CA LEU A 169 -17.51 -3.78 0.20
C LEU A 169 -18.16 -4.11 1.55
N ALA A 170 -17.57 -5.06 2.26
CA ALA A 170 -17.94 -5.42 3.63
C ALA A 170 -17.02 -4.70 4.62
N ASN A 171 -17.54 -4.41 5.81
CA ASN A 171 -16.79 -4.00 6.99
C ASN A 171 -17.24 -4.80 8.21
N VAL A 172 -16.60 -4.66 9.36
CA VAL A 172 -16.90 -5.44 10.56
C VAL A 172 -18.36 -5.34 11.01
N SER A 173 -19.06 -4.24 10.73
CA SER A 173 -20.47 -4.08 11.07
C SER A 173 -21.41 -4.98 10.24
N ASN A 174 -20.92 -5.52 9.14
CA ASN A 174 -21.66 -6.46 8.30
C ASN A 174 -21.56 -7.93 8.79
N ILE A 175 -20.85 -8.21 9.87
CA ILE A 175 -20.76 -9.57 10.44
C ILE A 175 -22.11 -9.93 11.06
N LYS A 176 -22.85 -10.82 10.41
CA LYS A 176 -24.16 -11.31 10.86
C LYS A 176 -24.07 -12.50 11.82
N GLU A 177 -23.15 -13.40 11.55
CA GLU A 177 -22.90 -14.58 12.39
C GLU A 177 -21.41 -14.67 12.71
N ASN A 178 -21.11 -14.93 13.97
CA ASN A 178 -19.75 -15.10 14.48
C ASN A 178 -19.76 -16.22 15.54
N PRO A 179 -19.86 -17.49 15.11
CA PRO A 179 -20.13 -18.61 16.02
C PRO A 179 -19.01 -18.88 17.03
N LYS A 180 -17.81 -18.38 16.76
CA LYS A 180 -16.68 -18.47 17.68
C LYS A 180 -16.46 -17.21 18.53
N ASP A 181 -17.33 -16.21 18.45
CA ASP A 181 -17.18 -14.91 19.15
C ASP A 181 -15.80 -14.28 18.89
N LEU A 182 -15.29 -14.38 17.66
CA LEU A 182 -13.97 -13.87 17.26
C LEU A 182 -13.93 -12.36 17.42
N LYS A 183 -12.79 -11.87 17.91
CA LYS A 183 -12.50 -10.44 17.99
C LYS A 183 -11.77 -10.03 16.72
N ILE A 184 -12.35 -9.12 15.95
CA ILE A 184 -11.70 -8.58 14.76
C ILE A 184 -10.92 -7.33 15.16
N SER A 185 -9.62 -7.35 14.91
CA SER A 185 -8.69 -6.25 15.18
C SER A 185 -8.26 -5.62 13.85
N GLU A 186 -8.74 -4.40 13.60
CA GLU A 186 -8.46 -3.65 12.38
C GLU A 186 -7.13 -2.90 12.53
N LEU A 187 -6.17 -3.17 11.65
CA LEU A 187 -4.82 -2.60 11.63
C LEU A 187 -4.48 -2.07 10.24
N ASP A 188 -3.52 -1.16 10.13
CA ASP A 188 -2.94 -0.86 8.81
C ASP A 188 -2.46 -2.16 8.14
N ALA A 189 -2.71 -2.29 6.84
CA ALA A 189 -2.41 -3.51 6.09
C ALA A 189 -0.92 -3.91 6.20
N SER A 190 -0.01 -2.93 6.28
CA SER A 190 1.42 -3.15 6.45
C SER A 190 1.77 -3.71 7.84
N GLN A 191 0.91 -3.52 8.84
CA GLN A 191 1.13 -3.96 10.22
C GLN A 191 0.57 -5.35 10.52
N THR A 192 -0.31 -5.88 9.67
CA THR A 192 -0.92 -7.19 9.91
C THR A 192 0.08 -8.34 10.04
N PRO A 193 1.22 -8.40 9.29
CA PRO A 193 2.24 -9.43 9.51
C PRO A 193 2.91 -9.32 10.87
N SER A 194 3.20 -8.11 11.34
CA SER A 194 3.85 -7.85 12.63
C SER A 194 2.95 -8.17 13.83
N ALA A 195 1.64 -8.25 13.63
CA ALA A 195 0.67 -8.61 14.67
C ALA A 195 0.65 -10.11 15.00
N LEU A 196 1.19 -11.00 14.14
CA LEU A 196 1.09 -12.45 14.29
C LEU A 196 1.50 -12.98 15.69
N PRO A 197 2.52 -12.44 16.38
CA PRO A 197 2.85 -12.90 17.74
C PRO A 197 1.78 -12.55 18.80
N SER A 198 0.94 -11.55 18.53
CA SER A 198 -0.01 -10.96 19.49
C SER A 198 -1.47 -11.37 19.25
N VAL A 199 -1.74 -12.05 18.13
CA VAL A 199 -3.11 -12.46 17.73
C VAL A 199 -3.18 -13.98 17.51
N ASP A 200 -4.39 -14.51 17.33
CA ASP A 200 -4.58 -15.92 17.01
C ASP A 200 -4.44 -16.18 15.51
N ALA A 201 -4.81 -15.21 14.70
CA ALA A 201 -4.60 -15.27 13.25
C ALA A 201 -4.57 -13.86 12.68
N ALA A 202 -4.05 -13.71 11.45
CA ALA A 202 -4.13 -12.46 10.71
C ALA A 202 -4.42 -12.71 9.23
N VAL A 203 -5.24 -11.85 8.63
CA VAL A 203 -5.39 -11.81 7.18
C VAL A 203 -4.40 -10.80 6.62
N ILE A 204 -3.53 -11.28 5.74
CA ILE A 204 -2.38 -10.54 5.22
C ILE A 204 -2.48 -10.46 3.69
N ASN A 205 -2.22 -9.27 3.19
CA ASN A 205 -2.19 -8.97 1.75
C ASN A 205 -1.05 -9.66 1.03
#